data_35a95c53390afca73fb1f0e4ed40b58c
#
_entry.id   35a95c53390afca73fb1f0e4ed40b58c
#
_cell.length_a   1.000
_cell.length_b   1.000
_cell.length_c   1.000
_cell.angle_alpha   90.00
_cell.angle_beta   90.00
_cell.angle_gamma   90.00
#
_symmetry.space_group_name_H-M   'P 1'
#
loop_
_entity.id
_entity.type
_entity.pdbx_description
1 polymer ?
#
loop_
_entity_poly.entity_id
_entity_poly.type
_entity_poly.pdbx_seq_one_letter_code
_entity_poly.pdbx_strand_id
1 'polypeptide(L)'
;MKENNIIKAKIITIGDELLLGQVVNTNASWLGEQLNLNGFQLESVLTIGDGEKDIMDALYSCSDTNIVIITGGLGPTADDITKPTLCKFFDTELVLNNDALENINEIFKLRGYVMTERNRLQAFIPKSCTYIPNRFGTAPCMWFEKDETVYISLPGV
;
A
#
# COMPACT_ATOMS: atom_id res chain seq x y z
N MET A 1 -36.02 6.90 -7.74
CA MET A 1 -34.99 5.86 -7.96
C MET A 1 -33.72 6.38 -7.30
N LYS A 2 -33.20 5.70 -6.26
CA LYS A 2 -31.88 6.04 -5.72
C LYS A 2 -30.86 5.72 -6.81
N GLU A 3 -30.14 6.70 -7.31
CA GLU A 3 -28.94 6.44 -8.10
C GLU A 3 -28.06 5.54 -7.25
N ASN A 4 -27.86 4.30 -7.69
CA ASN A 4 -26.83 3.43 -7.12
C ASN A 4 -25.48 4.11 -7.47
N ASN A 5 -24.94 4.89 -6.56
CA ASN A 5 -23.61 5.43 -6.69
C ASN A 5 -22.64 4.25 -6.66
N ILE A 6 -22.23 3.79 -7.84
CA ILE A 6 -21.25 2.71 -7.98
C ILE A 6 -19.90 3.27 -7.50
N ILE A 7 -19.34 2.63 -6.48
CA ILE A 7 -18.02 2.99 -5.95
C ILE A 7 -16.97 2.43 -6.90
N LYS A 8 -16.15 3.33 -7.44
CA LYS A 8 -15.10 3.03 -8.41
C LYS A 8 -13.76 2.82 -7.71
N ALA A 9 -13.00 1.87 -8.18
CA ALA A 9 -11.68 1.54 -7.63
C ALA A 9 -10.62 1.42 -8.73
N LYS A 10 -9.39 1.79 -8.39
CA LYS A 10 -8.19 1.56 -9.21
C LYS A 10 -7.15 0.83 -8.36
N ILE A 11 -6.32 0.01 -9.00
CA ILE A 11 -5.22 -0.71 -8.34
C ILE A 11 -3.90 -0.23 -8.94
N ILE A 12 -2.93 0.10 -8.10
CA ILE A 12 -1.54 0.37 -8.46
C ILE A 12 -0.68 -0.73 -7.86
N THR A 13 0.06 -1.45 -8.70
CA THR A 13 1.03 -2.45 -8.26
C THR A 13 2.44 -1.95 -8.57
N ILE A 14 3.29 -1.94 -7.55
CA ILE A 14 4.64 -1.38 -7.60
C ILE A 14 5.64 -2.53 -7.53
N GLY A 15 6.54 -2.61 -8.50
CA GLY A 15 7.61 -3.60 -8.55
C GLY A 15 8.17 -3.79 -9.95
N ASP A 16 9.47 -3.59 -10.11
CA ASP A 16 10.17 -3.82 -11.37
C ASP A 16 10.07 -5.27 -11.83
N GLU A 17 10.02 -6.24 -10.90
CA GLU A 17 9.85 -7.66 -11.20
C GLU A 17 8.52 -7.97 -11.89
N LEU A 18 7.48 -7.17 -11.60
CA LEU A 18 6.17 -7.28 -12.26
C LEU A 18 6.23 -6.75 -13.70
N LEU A 19 6.91 -5.61 -13.90
CA LEU A 19 7.11 -5.03 -15.25
C LEU A 19 7.95 -5.92 -16.14
N LEU A 20 8.98 -6.57 -15.58
CA LEU A 20 9.87 -7.48 -16.30
C LEU A 20 9.23 -8.85 -16.56
N GLY A 21 8.04 -9.11 -16.02
CA GLY A 21 7.36 -10.40 -16.16
C GLY A 21 8.04 -11.54 -15.40
N GLN A 22 8.87 -11.24 -14.41
CA GLN A 22 9.54 -12.22 -13.57
C GLN A 22 8.60 -12.84 -12.55
N VAL A 23 7.56 -12.11 -12.17
CA VAL A 23 6.52 -12.52 -11.21
C VAL A 23 5.14 -12.25 -11.80
N VAL A 24 4.22 -13.17 -11.58
CA VAL A 24 2.81 -12.98 -11.97
C VAL A 24 2.12 -12.11 -10.92
N ASN A 25 1.39 -11.08 -11.38
CA ASN A 25 0.65 -10.16 -10.52
C ASN A 25 -0.62 -10.81 -9.93
N THR A 26 -0.44 -11.75 -9.02
CA THR A 26 -1.54 -12.48 -8.38
C THR A 26 -2.33 -11.60 -7.41
N ASN A 27 -1.68 -10.61 -6.79
CA ASN A 27 -2.34 -9.67 -5.88
C ASN A 27 -3.39 -8.82 -6.59
N ALA A 28 -3.06 -8.26 -7.76
CA ALA A 28 -4.03 -7.49 -8.53
C ALA A 28 -5.21 -8.34 -9.00
N SER A 29 -4.95 -9.58 -9.42
CA SER A 29 -6.00 -10.51 -9.83
C SER A 29 -6.97 -10.81 -8.68
N TRP A 30 -6.44 -11.14 -7.51
CA TRP A 30 -7.24 -11.43 -6.33
C TRP A 30 -8.02 -10.20 -5.83
N LEU A 31 -7.35 -9.04 -5.76
CA LEU A 31 -8.00 -7.78 -5.37
C LEU A 31 -9.14 -7.41 -6.32
N GLY A 32 -8.92 -7.56 -7.63
CA GLY A 32 -9.95 -7.30 -8.63
C GLY A 32 -11.18 -8.18 -8.45
N GLU A 33 -10.97 -9.47 -8.21
CA GLU A 33 -12.07 -10.40 -7.91
C GLU A 33 -12.82 -9.99 -6.63
N GLN A 34 -12.09 -9.70 -5.53
CA GLN A 34 -12.71 -9.31 -4.26
C GLN A 34 -13.47 -7.99 -4.37
N LEU A 35 -12.94 -7.00 -5.07
CA LEU A 35 -13.64 -5.74 -5.31
C LEU A 35 -14.96 -5.97 -6.04
N ASN A 36 -14.95 -6.72 -7.15
CA ASN A 36 -16.16 -7.03 -7.91
C ASN A 36 -17.19 -7.80 -7.08
N LEU A 37 -16.77 -8.80 -6.32
CA LEU A 37 -17.65 -9.58 -5.45
C LEU A 37 -18.32 -8.71 -4.36
N ASN A 38 -17.67 -7.64 -3.94
CA ASN A 38 -18.19 -6.70 -2.95
C ASN A 38 -18.89 -5.47 -3.56
N GLY A 39 -19.17 -5.48 -4.86
CA GLY A 39 -19.95 -4.45 -5.53
C GLY A 39 -19.18 -3.18 -5.91
N PHE A 40 -17.85 -3.21 -5.88
CA PHE A 40 -17.01 -2.13 -6.41
C PHE A 40 -16.78 -2.32 -7.90
N GLN A 41 -16.71 -1.21 -8.63
CA GLN A 41 -16.32 -1.22 -10.04
C GLN A 41 -14.81 -0.99 -10.16
N LEU A 42 -14.06 -2.04 -10.52
CA LEU A 42 -12.64 -1.87 -10.86
C LEU A 42 -12.53 -1.21 -12.24
N GLU A 43 -11.92 -0.01 -12.29
CA GLU A 43 -11.73 0.76 -13.53
C GLU A 43 -10.42 0.41 -14.24
N SER A 44 -9.34 0.24 -13.46
CA SER A 44 -8.02 -0.06 -14.02
C SER A 44 -7.08 -0.72 -13.02
N VAL A 45 -6.07 -1.41 -13.55
CA VAL A 45 -4.91 -1.91 -12.83
C VAL A 45 -3.68 -1.35 -13.53
N LEU A 46 -2.88 -0.58 -12.79
CA LEU A 46 -1.59 -0.06 -13.25
C LEU A 46 -0.47 -0.87 -12.59
N THR A 47 0.47 -1.34 -13.40
CA THR A 47 1.74 -1.89 -12.89
C THR A 47 2.83 -0.90 -13.23
N ILE A 48 3.60 -0.48 -12.24
CA ILE A 48 4.65 0.54 -12.35
C ILE A 48 5.95 0.05 -11.72
N GLY A 49 7.05 0.69 -12.09
CA GLY A 49 8.35 0.47 -11.47
C GLY A 49 8.46 1.07 -10.06
N ASP A 50 9.57 0.77 -9.39
CA ASP A 50 9.87 1.24 -8.04
C ASP A 50 10.35 2.71 -7.99
N GLY A 51 10.30 3.45 -9.12
CA GLY A 51 10.75 4.84 -9.20
C GLY A 51 9.79 5.82 -8.52
N GLU A 52 10.32 6.80 -7.77
CA GLU A 52 9.53 7.84 -7.10
C GLU A 52 8.60 8.56 -8.10
N LYS A 53 9.15 8.92 -9.27
CA LYS A 53 8.39 9.62 -10.31
C LYS A 53 7.22 8.77 -10.79
N ASP A 54 7.43 7.48 -11.04
CA ASP A 54 6.40 6.58 -11.53
C ASP A 54 5.28 6.42 -10.52
N ILE A 55 5.63 6.30 -9.23
CA ILE A 55 4.66 6.23 -8.13
C ILE A 55 3.85 7.53 -8.04
N MET A 56 4.51 8.70 -8.09
CA MET A 56 3.82 9.99 -8.04
C MET A 56 2.88 10.19 -9.23
N ASP A 57 3.34 9.90 -10.44
CA ASP A 57 2.52 10.02 -11.65
C ASP A 57 1.30 9.10 -11.60
N ALA A 58 1.47 7.86 -11.12
CA ALA A 58 0.37 6.92 -10.94
C ALA A 58 -0.65 7.40 -9.90
N LEU A 59 -0.20 7.93 -8.76
CA LEU A 59 -1.09 8.48 -7.73
C LEU A 59 -1.92 9.65 -8.26
N TYR A 60 -1.30 10.58 -8.99
CA TYR A 60 -2.03 11.70 -9.60
C TYR A 60 -3.02 11.26 -10.68
N SER A 61 -2.68 10.22 -11.46
CA SER A 61 -3.58 9.66 -12.48
C SER A 61 -4.81 8.96 -11.93
N CYS A 62 -4.82 8.67 -10.63
CA CYS A 62 -5.92 8.00 -9.94
C CYS A 62 -6.81 8.92 -9.12
N SER A 63 -6.61 10.24 -9.18
CA SER A 63 -7.33 11.22 -8.35
C SER A 63 -8.83 11.39 -8.69
N ASP A 64 -9.32 10.76 -9.74
CA ASP A 64 -10.71 10.82 -10.24
C ASP A 64 -11.56 9.59 -9.85
N THR A 65 -11.09 8.80 -8.89
CA THR A 65 -11.77 7.57 -8.42
C THR A 65 -12.10 7.65 -6.92
N ASN A 66 -12.96 6.74 -6.43
CA ASN A 66 -13.30 6.72 -5.01
C ASN A 66 -12.26 5.99 -4.15
N ILE A 67 -11.65 4.93 -4.69
CA ILE A 67 -10.69 4.10 -3.97
C ILE A 67 -9.47 3.80 -4.83
N VAL A 68 -8.28 3.97 -4.29
CA VAL A 68 -7.00 3.55 -4.87
C VAL A 68 -6.36 2.53 -3.96
N ILE A 69 -6.14 1.32 -4.43
CA ILE A 69 -5.39 0.30 -3.71
C ILE A 69 -3.97 0.25 -4.29
N ILE A 70 -2.98 0.41 -3.41
CA ILE A 70 -1.56 0.42 -3.76
C ILE A 70 -0.93 -0.83 -3.14
N THR A 71 -0.20 -1.62 -3.90
CA THR A 71 0.54 -2.78 -3.38
C THR A 71 1.99 -2.76 -3.84
N GLY A 72 2.92 -3.06 -2.94
CA GLY A 72 4.35 -3.13 -3.22
C GLY A 72 5.20 -2.01 -2.60
N GLY A 73 6.51 -2.21 -2.61
CA GLY A 73 7.50 -1.23 -2.17
C GLY A 73 7.45 -0.82 -0.68
N LEU A 74 6.91 -1.68 0.20
CA LEU A 74 6.79 -1.43 1.65
C LEU A 74 7.79 -2.22 2.50
N GLY A 75 8.75 -2.88 1.88
CA GLY A 75 9.79 -3.63 2.58
C GLY A 75 10.76 -2.74 3.38
N PRO A 76 11.76 -3.36 4.03
CA PRO A 76 12.74 -2.65 4.84
C PRO A 76 14.01 -2.26 4.06
N THR A 77 14.02 -2.35 2.75
CA THR A 77 15.20 -2.10 1.92
C THR A 77 15.27 -0.65 1.43
N ALA A 78 16.43 -0.18 0.98
CA ALA A 78 16.61 1.20 0.57
C ALA A 78 15.87 1.54 -0.74
N ASP A 79 15.54 0.52 -1.50
CA ASP A 79 14.75 0.54 -2.74
C ASP A 79 13.24 0.55 -2.47
N ASP A 80 12.80 0.26 -1.23
CA ASP A 80 11.40 0.36 -0.82
C ASP A 80 11.01 1.83 -0.56
N ILE A 81 10.81 2.59 -1.62
CA ILE A 81 10.57 4.05 -1.55
C ILE A 81 9.10 4.44 -1.50
N THR A 82 8.19 3.48 -1.48
CA THR A 82 6.74 3.78 -1.47
C THR A 82 6.34 4.65 -0.28
N LYS A 83 6.77 4.34 0.95
CA LYS A 83 6.43 5.17 2.12
C LYS A 83 6.94 6.61 2.04
N PRO A 84 8.22 6.88 1.71
CA PRO A 84 8.70 8.25 1.48
C PRO A 84 7.93 8.99 0.38
N THR A 85 7.57 8.29 -0.70
CA THR A 85 6.81 8.88 -1.80
C THR A 85 5.36 9.20 -1.39
N LEU A 86 4.72 8.32 -0.63
CA LEU A 86 3.41 8.61 -0.03
C LEU A 86 3.48 9.82 0.92
N CYS A 87 4.56 9.97 1.70
CA CYS A 87 4.75 11.19 2.51
C CYS A 87 4.75 12.46 1.67
N LYS A 88 5.40 12.46 0.51
CA LYS A 88 5.41 13.61 -0.42
C LYS A 88 4.03 13.87 -1.00
N PHE A 89 3.33 12.82 -1.44
CA PHE A 89 2.00 12.96 -2.04
C PHE A 89 0.94 13.48 -1.05
N PHE A 90 1.03 13.05 0.22
CA PHE A 90 0.08 13.45 1.28
C PHE A 90 0.56 14.63 2.13
N ASP A 91 1.70 15.26 1.77
CA ASP A 91 2.30 16.38 2.51
C ASP A 91 2.46 16.08 4.01
N THR A 92 3.15 14.98 4.31
CA THR A 92 3.33 14.46 5.67
C THR A 92 4.76 13.93 5.87
N GLU A 93 5.06 13.46 7.06
CA GLU A 93 6.36 12.92 7.45
C GLU A 93 6.25 11.52 8.03
N LEU A 94 7.34 10.75 8.01
CA LEU A 94 7.42 9.46 8.68
C LEU A 94 7.57 9.65 10.19
N VAL A 95 6.72 8.99 10.96
CA VAL A 95 6.78 8.95 12.43
C VAL A 95 6.76 7.51 12.93
N LEU A 96 7.38 7.27 14.09
CA LEU A 96 7.30 5.97 14.74
C LEU A 96 5.86 5.73 15.20
N ASN A 97 5.27 4.61 14.75
CA ASN A 97 3.98 4.14 15.23
C ASN A 97 4.19 2.97 16.20
N ASN A 98 3.72 3.15 17.44
CA ASN A 98 3.93 2.16 18.50
C ASN A 98 3.16 0.86 18.25
N ASP A 99 1.95 0.92 17.71
CA ASP A 99 1.15 -0.26 17.41
C ASP A 99 1.79 -1.09 16.27
N ALA A 100 2.35 -0.42 15.26
CA ALA A 100 3.12 -1.08 14.20
C ALA A 100 4.40 -1.72 14.78
N LEU A 101 5.09 -1.05 15.70
CA LEU A 101 6.28 -1.59 16.36
C LEU A 101 5.92 -2.82 17.21
N GLU A 102 4.83 -2.77 17.97
CA GLU A 102 4.34 -3.89 18.76
C GLU A 102 4.00 -5.10 17.88
N ASN A 103 3.27 -4.89 16.79
CA ASN A 103 2.96 -5.95 15.81
C ASN A 103 4.23 -6.60 15.23
N ILE A 104 5.24 -5.81 14.88
CA ILE A 104 6.53 -6.33 14.41
C ILE A 104 7.20 -7.17 15.50
N ASN A 105 7.26 -6.66 16.74
CA ASN A 105 7.84 -7.39 17.88
C ASN A 105 7.14 -8.74 18.12
N GLU A 106 5.83 -8.78 18.07
CA GLU A 106 5.04 -10.01 18.23
C GLU A 106 5.37 -11.03 17.13
N ILE A 107 5.40 -10.60 15.87
CA ILE A 107 5.72 -11.48 14.73
C ILE A 107 7.12 -12.07 14.87
N PHE A 108 8.12 -11.24 15.24
CA PHE A 108 9.50 -11.71 15.44
C PHE A 108 9.60 -12.69 16.60
N LYS A 109 8.91 -12.40 17.71
CA LYS A 109 8.85 -13.29 18.88
C LYS A 109 8.22 -14.63 18.54
N LEU A 110 7.09 -14.63 17.83
CA LEU A 110 6.40 -15.86 17.42
C LEU A 110 7.25 -16.73 16.49
N ARG A 111 8.07 -16.10 15.62
CA ARG A 111 8.95 -16.80 14.69
C ARG A 111 10.31 -17.16 15.30
N GLY A 112 10.60 -16.76 16.54
CA GLY A 112 11.89 -17.00 17.19
C GLY A 112 13.05 -16.23 16.59
N TYR A 113 12.79 -15.12 15.89
CA TYR A 113 13.82 -14.28 15.27
C TYR A 113 14.18 -13.09 16.15
N VAL A 114 15.43 -12.63 16.02
CA VAL A 114 15.87 -11.38 16.65
C VAL A 114 15.55 -10.22 15.73
N MET A 115 14.85 -9.21 16.26
CA MET A 115 14.54 -7.99 15.51
C MET A 115 15.81 -7.15 15.32
N THR A 116 16.08 -6.75 14.08
CA THR A 116 17.18 -5.84 13.74
C THR A 116 16.68 -4.40 13.70
N GLU A 117 17.60 -3.43 13.75
CA GLU A 117 17.26 -2.01 13.57
C GLU A 117 16.54 -1.75 12.23
N ARG A 118 16.96 -2.42 11.17
CA ARG A 118 16.31 -2.36 9.86
C ARG A 118 14.84 -2.80 9.91
N ASN A 119 14.52 -3.85 10.65
CA ASN A 119 13.13 -4.29 10.82
C ASN A 119 12.32 -3.27 11.64
N ARG A 120 12.95 -2.65 12.64
CA ARG A 120 12.33 -1.59 13.44
C ARG A 120 11.92 -0.39 12.59
N LEU A 121 12.70 -0.04 11.56
CA LEU A 121 12.37 1.06 10.65
C LEU A 121 11.06 0.84 9.88
N GLN A 122 10.57 -0.39 9.78
CA GLN A 122 9.25 -0.67 9.19
C GLN A 122 8.10 -0.08 10.00
N ALA A 123 8.29 0.16 11.31
CA ALA A 123 7.30 0.79 12.18
C ALA A 123 7.16 2.32 11.95
N PHE A 124 8.04 2.92 11.15
CA PHE A 124 7.86 4.30 10.72
C PHE A 124 6.86 4.35 9.57
N ILE A 125 5.77 5.06 9.79
CA ILE A 125 4.68 5.24 8.81
C ILE A 125 4.34 6.73 8.67
N PRO A 126 3.70 7.14 7.55
CA PRO A 126 3.24 8.51 7.38
C PRO A 126 2.30 8.93 8.51
N LYS A 127 2.55 10.09 9.11
CA LYS A 127 1.77 10.61 10.27
C LYS A 127 0.28 10.81 9.96
N SER A 128 -0.05 11.11 8.71
CA SER A 128 -1.44 11.34 8.28
C SER A 128 -2.23 10.07 8.01
N CYS A 129 -1.59 8.89 8.02
CA CYS A 129 -2.31 7.65 7.74
C CYS A 129 -2.97 7.07 9.00
N THR A 130 -4.05 6.33 8.78
CA THR A 130 -4.55 5.37 9.77
C THR A 130 -3.82 4.04 9.57
N TYR A 131 -3.15 3.57 10.62
CA TYR A 131 -2.47 2.27 10.62
C TYR A 131 -3.49 1.13 10.64
N ILE A 132 -3.29 0.13 9.77
CA ILE A 132 -4.05 -1.12 9.77
C ILE A 132 -3.07 -2.26 10.06
N PRO A 133 -3.30 -3.07 11.12
CA PRO A 133 -2.40 -4.16 11.47
C PRO A 133 -2.31 -5.23 10.39
N ASN A 134 -1.08 -5.59 9.99
CA ASN A 134 -0.82 -6.75 9.15
C ASN A 134 -0.46 -7.95 10.04
N ARG A 135 -1.38 -8.89 10.19
CA ARG A 135 -1.19 -10.08 11.04
C ARG A 135 -0.27 -11.14 10.44
N PHE A 136 0.04 -11.03 9.16
CA PHE A 136 0.82 -12.04 8.42
C PHE A 136 2.24 -11.61 8.12
N GLY A 137 2.56 -10.32 8.26
CA GLY A 137 3.86 -9.77 7.92
C GLY A 137 4.18 -8.47 8.67
N THR A 138 5.44 -8.05 8.56
CA THR A 138 5.97 -6.88 9.28
C THR A 138 5.71 -5.55 8.56
N ALA A 139 5.44 -5.60 7.26
CA ALA A 139 5.10 -4.38 6.51
C ALA A 139 3.68 -3.91 6.88
N PRO A 140 3.50 -2.62 7.23
CA PRO A 140 2.22 -2.08 7.65
C PRO A 140 1.25 -1.93 6.48
N CYS A 141 -0.07 -2.02 6.77
CA CYS A 141 -1.08 -1.50 5.87
C CYS A 141 -1.46 -0.09 6.33
N MET A 142 -1.75 0.80 5.38
CA MET A 142 -1.97 2.22 5.66
C MET A 142 -3.17 2.73 4.88
N TRP A 143 -4.03 3.47 5.57
CA TRP A 143 -5.23 4.12 5.01
C TRP A 143 -5.04 5.62 5.01
N PHE A 144 -5.33 6.27 3.89
CA PHE A 144 -5.29 7.72 3.73
C PHE A 144 -6.58 8.20 3.08
N GLU A 145 -6.91 9.45 3.32
CA GLU A 145 -8.01 10.14 2.65
C GLU A 145 -7.51 11.49 2.10
N LYS A 146 -7.79 11.75 0.84
CA LYS A 146 -7.45 13.00 0.18
C LYS A 146 -8.43 13.28 -0.96
N ASP A 147 -8.98 14.50 -1.00
CA ASP A 147 -9.84 14.98 -2.08
C ASP A 147 -10.99 14.01 -2.45
N GLU A 148 -11.70 13.51 -1.43
CA GLU A 148 -12.80 12.53 -1.54
C GLU A 148 -12.37 11.14 -2.04
N THR A 149 -11.09 10.89 -2.20
CA THR A 149 -10.52 9.59 -2.58
C THR A 149 -9.88 8.92 -1.37
N VAL A 150 -10.16 7.63 -1.20
CA VAL A 150 -9.50 6.76 -0.22
C VAL A 150 -8.32 6.06 -0.88
N TYR A 151 -7.15 6.13 -0.24
CA TYR A 151 -5.95 5.42 -0.67
C TYR A 151 -5.57 4.38 0.37
N ILE A 152 -5.41 3.13 -0.06
CA ILE A 152 -5.05 2.01 0.81
C ILE A 152 -3.74 1.41 0.31
N SER A 153 -2.67 1.54 1.12
CA SER A 153 -1.38 0.94 0.78
C SER A 153 -1.19 -0.36 1.52
N LEU A 154 -0.91 -1.42 0.77
CA LEU A 154 -0.80 -2.80 1.22
C LEU A 154 0.58 -3.37 0.88
N PRO A 155 1.10 -4.35 1.64
CA PRO A 155 2.29 -5.10 1.26
C PRO A 155 2.10 -5.81 -0.10
N GLY A 156 3.19 -5.91 -0.86
CA GLY A 156 3.17 -6.59 -2.16
C GLY A 156 3.25 -8.11 -2.07
N VAL A 157 3.88 -8.63 -1.02
CA VAL A 157 4.10 -10.07 -0.81
C VAL A 157 3.80 -10.44 0.63
#